data_8a891a32aa6cad90fa9f182b200e6257
#
_entry.id   8a891a32aa6cad90fa9f182b200e6257
#
_cell.length_a   1.000
_cell.length_b   1.000
_cell.length_c   1.000
_cell.angle_alpha   90.00
_cell.angle_beta   90.00
_cell.angle_gamma   90.00
#
_symmetry.space_group_name_H-M   'P 1'
#
loop_
_entity.id
_entity.type
_entity.pdbx_description
1 polymer ?
#
loop_
_entity_poly.entity_id
_entity_poly.type
_entity_poly.pdbx_seq_one_letter_code
_entity_poly.pdbx_strand_id
1 'polypeptide(L)'
;MKVMSFNTQHCESYVSGRIDFPIMAGAIRESGADIVGLNEMRGAGEIEDFTDQTAALARLSGIDNYYFAKAIDVGGKNAPYGNALLSRYPIESAETIMIPDPVEKLPDGKWYETRCILKARLSCGITVLVTHFGLNPDEQGNAVKTILENLEPDKCILTGDFNVTPENAVLDPIRERLVDTAVAFEGERLSFPSDNPKKKIDYIFVTRDLDIVSADIPPTVASDHRPHIAELDI
;
A
#
# COMPACT_ATOMS: atom_id res chain seq x y z
N MET A 1 -1.09 15.33 -10.31
CA MET A 1 -1.66 14.49 -9.23
C MET A 1 -0.53 13.85 -8.46
N LYS A 2 -0.59 13.85 -7.12
CA LYS A 2 0.45 13.24 -6.30
C LYS A 2 -0.07 12.00 -5.59
N VAL A 3 0.67 10.89 -5.69
CA VAL A 3 0.32 9.57 -5.15
C VAL A 3 1.36 9.14 -4.13
N MET A 4 0.93 8.51 -3.04
CA MET A 4 1.78 7.98 -1.99
C MET A 4 1.44 6.51 -1.73
N SER A 5 2.45 5.67 -1.62
CA SER A 5 2.39 4.31 -1.08
C SER A 5 3.08 4.29 0.28
N PHE A 6 2.41 3.81 1.32
CA PHE A 6 2.98 3.85 2.66
C PHE A 6 2.52 2.66 3.52
N ASN A 7 3.46 1.80 3.88
CA ASN A 7 3.25 0.82 4.94
C ASN A 7 3.39 1.53 6.29
N THR A 8 2.32 1.53 7.10
CA THR A 8 2.23 2.31 8.33
C THR A 8 2.60 1.53 9.58
N GLN A 9 2.91 0.23 9.45
CA GLN A 9 3.12 -0.63 10.62
C GLN A 9 1.97 -0.44 11.64
N HIS A 10 0.72 -0.57 11.18
CA HIS A 10 -0.51 -0.32 11.97
C HIS A 10 -0.48 0.97 12.80
N CYS A 11 0.10 2.02 12.24
CA CYS A 11 0.32 3.33 12.88
C CYS A 11 1.24 3.29 14.10
N GLU A 12 2.06 2.27 14.27
CA GLU A 12 3.10 2.27 15.29
C GLU A 12 4.28 3.15 14.83
N SER A 13 4.57 4.17 15.63
CA SER A 13 5.72 5.03 15.38
C SER A 13 7.02 4.26 15.58
N TYR A 14 7.85 4.20 14.54
CA TYR A 14 9.15 3.53 14.57
C TYR A 14 10.09 4.07 15.65
N VAL A 15 9.94 5.35 16.00
CA VAL A 15 10.78 6.02 17.00
C VAL A 15 10.32 5.69 18.42
N SER A 16 9.02 5.66 18.69
CA SER A 16 8.47 5.51 20.04
C SER A 16 7.98 4.10 20.37
N GLY A 17 7.78 3.24 19.36
CA GLY A 17 7.19 1.91 19.51
C GLY A 17 5.75 1.95 20.05
N ARG A 18 5.00 3.02 19.73
CA ARG A 18 3.60 3.20 20.16
C ARG A 18 2.75 3.67 18.99
N ILE A 19 1.46 3.37 19.05
CA ILE A 19 0.48 3.89 18.09
C ILE A 19 0.49 5.42 18.16
N ASP A 20 0.79 6.07 17.03
CA ASP A 20 0.93 7.52 16.91
C ASP A 20 0.32 8.03 15.59
N PHE A 21 -0.98 8.27 15.59
CA PHE A 21 -1.68 8.80 14.42
C PHE A 21 -1.18 10.19 13.97
N PRO A 22 -0.86 11.14 14.86
CA PRO A 22 -0.29 12.43 14.49
C PRO A 22 0.98 12.33 13.65
N ILE A 23 1.92 11.44 13.99
CA ILE A 23 3.17 11.26 13.24
C ILE A 23 2.88 10.71 11.84
N MET A 24 2.04 9.67 11.73
CA MET A 24 1.66 9.10 10.43
C MET A 24 0.91 10.11 9.55
N ALA A 25 -0.08 10.80 10.12
CA ALA A 25 -0.81 11.85 9.41
C ALA A 25 0.09 13.04 9.04
N GLY A 26 1.13 13.33 9.84
CA GLY A 26 2.18 14.30 9.54
C GLY A 26 2.89 13.95 8.25
N ALA A 27 3.38 12.72 8.13
CA ALA A 27 4.04 12.22 6.93
C ALA A 27 3.13 12.30 5.68
N ILE A 28 1.84 11.97 5.84
CA ILE A 28 0.85 12.09 4.75
C ILE A 28 0.66 13.55 4.34
N ARG A 29 0.47 14.48 5.29
CA ARG A 29 0.31 15.92 4.96
C ARG A 29 1.54 16.51 4.30
N GLU A 30 2.73 16.21 4.80
CA GLU A 30 4.00 16.71 4.28
C GLU A 30 4.27 16.22 2.84
N SER A 31 3.81 15.01 2.50
CA SER A 31 3.90 14.51 1.12
C SER A 31 3.08 15.35 0.13
N GLY A 32 1.99 15.98 0.59
CA GLY A 32 1.02 16.66 -0.25
C GLY A 32 0.25 15.74 -1.19
N ALA A 33 0.19 14.44 -0.89
CA ALA A 33 -0.48 13.46 -1.74
C ALA A 33 -1.99 13.71 -1.86
N ASP A 34 -2.50 13.48 -3.06
CA ASP A 34 -3.93 13.48 -3.37
C ASP A 34 -4.56 12.09 -3.16
N ILE A 35 -3.75 11.05 -3.38
CA ILE A 35 -4.11 9.64 -3.25
C ILE A 35 -3.05 8.94 -2.39
N VAL A 36 -3.48 8.20 -1.37
CA VAL A 36 -2.58 7.49 -0.44
C VAL A 36 -3.03 6.04 -0.30
N GLY A 37 -2.24 5.11 -0.82
CA GLY A 37 -2.36 3.68 -0.54
C GLY A 37 -1.62 3.34 0.76
N LEU A 38 -2.31 2.70 1.69
CA LEU A 38 -1.79 2.35 3.01
C LEU A 38 -1.81 0.84 3.22
N ASN A 39 -0.72 0.31 3.76
CA ASN A 39 -0.61 -1.08 4.17
C ASN A 39 -0.54 -1.21 5.69
N GLU A 40 -0.83 -2.42 6.19
CA GLU A 40 -0.80 -2.77 7.60
C GLU A 40 -1.78 -1.96 8.46
N MET A 41 -2.95 -1.67 7.94
CA MET A 41 -3.96 -0.90 8.66
C MET A 41 -4.84 -1.80 9.53
N ARG A 42 -5.16 -1.34 10.75
CA ARG A 42 -6.19 -1.94 11.60
C ARG A 42 -7.52 -1.23 11.41
N GLY A 43 -8.59 -2.03 11.28
CA GLY A 43 -9.96 -1.51 11.32
C GLY A 43 -10.52 -1.51 12.75
N ALA A 44 -11.72 -0.96 12.92
CA ALA A 44 -12.44 -1.02 14.19
C ALA A 44 -12.72 -2.46 14.61
N GLY A 45 -12.29 -2.84 15.79
CA GLY A 45 -12.40 -4.19 16.32
C GLY A 45 -12.68 -4.22 17.83
N GLU A 46 -12.72 -5.41 18.41
CA GLU A 46 -13.02 -5.63 19.83
C GLU A 46 -11.75 -5.77 20.68
N ILE A 47 -10.58 -5.83 20.08
CA ILE A 47 -9.29 -5.96 20.76
C ILE A 47 -8.69 -4.56 20.95
N GLU A 48 -7.94 -4.37 22.04
CA GLU A 48 -7.18 -3.14 22.31
C GLU A 48 -6.33 -2.77 21.10
N ASP A 49 -6.25 -1.47 20.77
CA ASP A 49 -5.57 -0.90 19.59
C ASP A 49 -6.23 -1.18 18.22
N PHE A 50 -7.31 -1.94 18.14
CA PHE A 50 -8.09 -2.10 16.93
C PHE A 50 -9.18 -1.03 16.81
N THR A 51 -8.73 0.16 16.46
CA THR A 51 -9.60 1.32 16.17
C THR A 51 -9.70 1.52 14.65
N ASP A 52 -10.63 2.34 14.20
CA ASP A 52 -10.68 2.76 12.79
C ASP A 52 -9.50 3.69 12.47
N GLN A 53 -8.34 3.09 12.20
CA GLN A 53 -7.11 3.81 11.88
C GLN A 53 -7.25 4.60 10.58
N THR A 54 -8.00 4.07 9.61
CA THR A 54 -8.23 4.74 8.32
C THR A 54 -8.99 6.04 8.49
N ALA A 55 -10.09 6.03 9.23
CA ALA A 55 -10.85 7.25 9.55
C ALA A 55 -10.02 8.25 10.37
N ALA A 56 -9.19 7.76 11.31
CA ALA A 56 -8.32 8.61 12.11
C ALA A 56 -7.27 9.33 11.25
N LEU A 57 -6.60 8.61 10.33
CA LEU A 57 -5.62 9.19 9.41
C LEU A 57 -6.28 10.14 8.41
N ALA A 58 -7.44 9.77 7.83
CA ALA A 58 -8.21 10.62 6.93
C ALA A 58 -8.50 11.98 7.58
N ARG A 59 -9.10 11.97 8.76
CA ARG A 59 -9.40 13.19 9.54
C ARG A 59 -8.14 14.01 9.86
N LEU A 60 -7.07 13.38 10.33
CA LEU A 60 -5.86 14.08 10.75
C LEU A 60 -5.03 14.60 9.57
N SER A 61 -5.10 13.94 8.41
CA SER A 61 -4.41 14.40 7.19
C SER A 61 -5.23 15.40 6.37
N GLY A 62 -6.53 15.56 6.67
CA GLY A 62 -7.44 16.43 5.91
C GLY A 62 -7.78 15.86 4.54
N ILE A 63 -7.92 14.55 4.43
CA ILE A 63 -8.35 13.82 3.22
C ILE A 63 -9.68 13.14 3.55
N ASP A 64 -10.76 13.56 2.90
CA ASP A 64 -12.13 13.24 3.35
C ASP A 64 -12.65 11.89 2.88
N ASN A 65 -12.16 11.36 1.74
CA ASN A 65 -12.66 10.11 1.20
C ASN A 65 -11.67 8.98 1.55
N TYR A 66 -12.20 7.89 2.07
CA TYR A 66 -11.37 6.75 2.44
C TYR A 66 -12.14 5.43 2.34
N TYR A 67 -11.40 4.34 2.21
CA TYR A 67 -11.91 2.97 2.24
C TYR A 67 -10.91 2.05 2.94
N PHE A 68 -11.40 1.14 3.78
CA PHE A 68 -10.61 0.09 4.43
C PHE A 68 -10.99 -1.27 3.86
N ALA A 69 -10.00 -2.00 3.36
CA ALA A 69 -10.13 -3.35 2.82
C ALA A 69 -9.58 -4.36 3.83
N LYS A 70 -10.48 -5.08 4.49
CA LYS A 70 -10.10 -6.13 5.43
C LYS A 70 -9.59 -7.36 4.69
N ALA A 71 -8.38 -7.80 5.01
CA ALA A 71 -7.81 -9.06 4.54
C ALA A 71 -8.04 -10.21 5.53
N ILE A 72 -7.80 -9.98 6.81
CA ILE A 72 -7.82 -11.00 7.85
C ILE A 72 -8.20 -10.39 9.20
N ASP A 73 -8.48 -11.24 10.20
CA ASP A 73 -8.48 -10.88 11.62
C ASP A 73 -7.15 -11.33 12.25
N VAL A 74 -6.38 -10.40 12.83
CA VAL A 74 -5.06 -10.69 13.42
C VAL A 74 -5.14 -10.75 14.95
N GLY A 75 -4.77 -11.89 15.53
CA GLY A 75 -4.71 -12.03 16.98
C GLY A 75 -6.04 -12.37 17.66
N GLY A 76 -7.12 -12.61 16.91
CA GLY A 76 -8.41 -13.02 17.47
C GLY A 76 -9.59 -12.68 16.57
N LYS A 77 -10.80 -12.95 17.05
CA LYS A 77 -12.02 -12.53 16.34
C LYS A 77 -12.22 -11.01 16.44
N ASN A 78 -12.77 -10.44 15.38
CA ASN A 78 -13.05 -9.00 15.32
C ASN A 78 -11.80 -8.12 15.54
N ALA A 79 -10.71 -8.51 14.89
CA ALA A 79 -9.45 -7.78 14.86
C ALA A 79 -9.04 -7.50 13.40
N PRO A 80 -9.82 -6.70 12.65
CA PRO A 80 -9.65 -6.52 11.22
C PRO A 80 -8.33 -5.83 10.87
N TYR A 81 -7.63 -6.44 9.91
CA TYR A 81 -6.34 -5.99 9.41
C TYR A 81 -6.28 -6.08 7.89
N GLY A 82 -5.62 -5.12 7.24
CA GLY A 82 -5.56 -5.09 5.79
C GLY A 82 -4.98 -3.81 5.21
N ASN A 83 -5.53 -3.39 4.07
CA ASN A 83 -5.08 -2.22 3.33
C ASN A 83 -6.11 -1.09 3.41
N ALA A 84 -5.66 0.15 3.17
CA ALA A 84 -6.57 1.27 3.09
C ALA A 84 -6.20 2.23 1.95
N LEU A 85 -7.16 3.03 1.57
CA LEU A 85 -7.02 4.13 0.61
C LEU A 85 -7.54 5.40 1.24
N LEU A 86 -6.78 6.50 1.12
CA LEU A 86 -7.27 7.85 1.32
C LEU A 86 -7.24 8.58 -0.02
N SER A 87 -8.24 9.41 -0.31
CA SER A 87 -8.32 10.17 -1.56
C SER A 87 -8.94 11.55 -1.36
N ARG A 88 -8.35 12.58 -1.99
CA ARG A 88 -9.00 13.89 -2.13
C ARG A 88 -10.15 13.86 -3.13
N TYR A 89 -10.14 12.88 -4.05
CA TYR A 89 -11.21 12.67 -5.00
C TYR A 89 -12.27 11.75 -4.41
N PRO A 90 -13.56 12.01 -4.61
CA PRO A 90 -14.63 11.09 -4.23
C PRO A 90 -14.39 9.68 -4.75
N ILE A 91 -14.62 8.69 -3.90
CA ILE A 91 -14.56 7.27 -4.26
C ILE A 91 -15.95 6.88 -4.82
N GLU A 92 -16.03 6.58 -6.12
CA GLU A 92 -17.26 6.19 -6.78
C GLU A 92 -17.65 4.74 -6.48
N SER A 93 -16.63 3.87 -6.41
CA SER A 93 -16.79 2.47 -5.98
C SER A 93 -15.50 1.96 -5.35
N ALA A 94 -15.63 1.04 -4.41
CA ALA A 94 -14.50 0.34 -3.83
C ALA A 94 -14.90 -1.09 -3.46
N GLU A 95 -13.95 -2.01 -3.60
CA GLU A 95 -14.12 -3.41 -3.24
C GLU A 95 -12.84 -4.00 -2.64
N THR A 96 -13.01 -5.07 -1.89
CA THR A 96 -11.94 -5.90 -1.36
C THR A 96 -11.86 -7.19 -2.15
N ILE A 97 -10.75 -7.43 -2.83
CA ILE A 97 -10.49 -8.62 -3.62
C ILE A 97 -9.52 -9.50 -2.83
N MET A 98 -9.96 -10.68 -2.42
CA MET A 98 -9.11 -11.59 -1.66
C MET A 98 -8.06 -12.23 -2.57
N ILE A 99 -6.81 -12.24 -2.14
CA ILE A 99 -5.75 -13.02 -2.78
C ILE A 99 -5.86 -14.45 -2.24
N PRO A 100 -5.96 -15.47 -3.11
CA PRO A 100 -6.04 -16.85 -2.64
C PRO A 100 -4.77 -17.25 -1.88
N ASP A 101 -4.93 -17.78 -0.68
CA ASP A 101 -3.83 -18.39 0.05
C ASP A 101 -3.32 -19.64 -0.68
N PRO A 102 -2.05 -19.99 -0.57
CA PRO A 102 -1.55 -21.28 -1.03
C PRO A 102 -2.27 -22.45 -0.36
N VAL A 103 -2.43 -23.56 -1.10
CA VAL A 103 -3.18 -24.74 -0.61
C VAL A 103 -2.45 -25.42 0.55
N GLU A 104 -1.13 -25.45 0.50
CA GLU A 104 -0.30 -26.07 1.53
C GLU A 104 0.05 -25.07 2.62
N LYS A 105 0.15 -25.57 3.86
CA LYS A 105 0.64 -24.75 4.97
C LYS A 105 2.12 -24.42 4.81
N LEU A 106 2.56 -23.40 5.53
CA LEU A 106 3.98 -23.10 5.70
C LEU A 106 4.76 -24.31 6.26
N PRO A 107 6.07 -24.45 5.99
CA PRO A 107 6.89 -25.56 6.48
C PRO A 107 6.88 -25.74 8.01
N ASP A 108 6.61 -24.67 8.76
CA ASP A 108 6.46 -24.71 10.22
C ASP A 108 5.03 -25.09 10.68
N GLY A 109 4.15 -25.42 9.74
CA GLY A 109 2.76 -25.81 9.97
C GLY A 109 1.80 -24.65 10.22
N LYS A 110 2.26 -23.41 10.16
CA LYS A 110 1.39 -22.23 10.29
C LYS A 110 0.59 -21.96 9.01
N TRP A 111 -0.49 -21.22 9.15
CA TRP A 111 -1.23 -20.65 8.03
C TRP A 111 -0.54 -19.37 7.55
N TYR A 112 -0.74 -19.07 6.27
CA TYR A 112 -0.35 -17.79 5.69
C TYR A 112 -1.15 -16.65 6.30
N GLU A 113 -0.59 -15.46 6.29
CA GLU A 113 -1.33 -14.24 6.57
C GLU A 113 -2.08 -13.83 5.30
N THR A 114 -3.38 -14.12 5.26
CA THR A 114 -4.23 -13.84 4.10
C THR A 114 -4.13 -12.38 3.67
N ARG A 115 -3.93 -12.15 2.38
CA ARG A 115 -3.78 -10.84 1.77
C ARG A 115 -4.99 -10.47 0.91
N CYS A 116 -5.14 -9.18 0.63
CA CYS A 116 -6.15 -8.68 -0.29
C CYS A 116 -5.61 -7.54 -1.15
N ILE A 117 -6.33 -7.27 -2.23
CA ILE A 117 -6.21 -6.05 -3.01
C ILE A 117 -7.42 -5.18 -2.66
N LEU A 118 -7.18 -3.91 -2.34
CA LEU A 118 -8.21 -2.88 -2.37
C LEU A 118 -8.26 -2.35 -3.80
N LYS A 119 -9.42 -2.40 -4.46
CA LYS A 119 -9.63 -1.77 -5.77
C LYS A 119 -10.67 -0.67 -5.63
N ALA A 120 -10.35 0.55 -6.08
CA ALA A 120 -11.23 1.69 -6.00
C ALA A 120 -11.24 2.50 -7.28
N ARG A 121 -12.42 2.95 -7.73
CA ARG A 121 -12.61 3.91 -8.81
C ARG A 121 -12.85 5.29 -8.23
N LEU A 122 -12.08 6.27 -8.68
CA LEU A 122 -12.16 7.66 -8.23
C LEU A 122 -12.90 8.52 -9.27
N SER A 123 -13.54 9.59 -8.80
CA SER A 123 -14.31 10.52 -9.65
C SER A 123 -13.45 11.27 -10.69
N CYS A 124 -12.14 11.33 -10.50
CA CYS A 124 -11.20 11.86 -11.50
C CYS A 124 -10.91 10.86 -12.65
N GLY A 125 -11.54 9.70 -12.65
CA GLY A 125 -11.37 8.67 -13.68
C GLY A 125 -10.22 7.71 -13.46
N ILE A 126 -9.50 7.80 -12.35
CA ILE A 126 -8.41 6.87 -11.98
C ILE A 126 -8.96 5.66 -11.23
N THR A 127 -8.45 4.48 -11.55
CA THR A 127 -8.60 3.28 -10.72
C THR A 127 -7.32 3.06 -9.91
N VAL A 128 -7.48 2.82 -8.62
CA VAL A 128 -6.37 2.57 -7.69
C VAL A 128 -6.47 1.15 -7.13
N LEU A 129 -5.37 0.42 -7.20
CA LEU A 129 -5.20 -0.86 -6.50
C LEU A 129 -4.18 -0.66 -5.39
N VAL A 130 -4.51 -1.11 -4.17
CA VAL A 130 -3.58 -1.14 -3.03
C VAL A 130 -3.39 -2.60 -2.63
N THR A 131 -2.15 -3.07 -2.60
CA THR A 131 -1.80 -4.45 -2.25
C THR A 131 -0.72 -4.52 -1.19
N HIS A 132 -0.63 -5.66 -0.51
CA HIS A 132 0.48 -6.01 0.37
C HIS A 132 0.84 -7.46 0.11
N PHE A 133 2.04 -7.74 -0.38
CA PHE A 133 2.46 -9.11 -0.70
C PHE A 133 2.80 -9.90 0.56
N GLY A 134 2.58 -11.20 0.51
CA GLY A 134 3.14 -12.13 1.47
C GLY A 134 4.66 -12.29 1.30
N LEU A 135 5.27 -13.01 2.24
CA LEU A 135 6.73 -13.18 2.29
C LEU A 135 7.23 -14.38 1.47
N ASN A 136 6.33 -15.23 0.99
CA ASN A 136 6.69 -16.49 0.33
C ASN A 136 6.40 -16.42 -1.18
N PRO A 137 7.20 -17.06 -2.03
CA PRO A 137 7.07 -16.98 -3.48
C PRO A 137 5.70 -17.41 -4.04
N ASP A 138 5.04 -18.39 -3.42
CA ASP A 138 3.72 -18.89 -3.81
C ASP A 138 2.60 -17.88 -3.52
N GLU A 139 2.64 -17.20 -2.35
CA GLU A 139 1.74 -16.08 -2.04
C GLU A 139 1.94 -14.93 -3.03
N GLN A 140 3.20 -14.60 -3.33
CA GLN A 140 3.57 -13.53 -4.26
C GLN A 140 3.08 -13.84 -5.68
N GLY A 141 3.19 -15.11 -6.12
CA GLY A 141 2.66 -15.57 -7.39
C GLY A 141 1.13 -15.43 -7.48
N ASN A 142 0.41 -15.80 -6.42
CA ASN A 142 -1.03 -15.62 -6.32
C ASN A 142 -1.43 -14.12 -6.34
N ALA A 143 -0.66 -13.27 -5.65
CA ALA A 143 -0.88 -11.83 -5.65
C ALA A 143 -0.72 -11.23 -7.05
N VAL A 144 0.36 -11.55 -7.75
CA VAL A 144 0.59 -11.10 -9.14
C VAL A 144 -0.55 -11.53 -10.06
N LYS A 145 -0.96 -12.80 -10.01
CA LYS A 145 -2.07 -13.30 -10.81
C LYS A 145 -3.35 -12.51 -10.52
N THR A 146 -3.70 -12.32 -9.25
CA THR A 146 -4.91 -11.60 -8.84
C THR A 146 -4.85 -10.13 -9.28
N ILE A 147 -3.69 -9.47 -9.19
CA ILE A 147 -3.48 -8.11 -9.68
C ILE A 147 -3.76 -8.05 -11.18
N LEU A 148 -3.12 -8.92 -11.98
CA LEU A 148 -3.25 -8.90 -13.45
C LEU A 148 -4.67 -9.15 -13.93
N GLU A 149 -5.46 -9.95 -13.21
CA GLU A 149 -6.88 -10.21 -13.48
C GLU A 149 -7.77 -8.99 -13.15
N ASN A 150 -7.28 -8.03 -12.37
CA ASN A 150 -8.06 -6.88 -11.88
C ASN A 150 -7.52 -5.52 -12.33
N LEU A 151 -6.42 -5.47 -13.09
CA LEU A 151 -5.90 -4.25 -13.68
C LEU A 151 -6.86 -3.68 -14.74
N GLU A 152 -7.06 -2.36 -14.69
CA GLU A 152 -7.67 -1.65 -15.80
C GLU A 152 -6.61 -1.38 -16.89
N PRO A 153 -7.01 -1.34 -18.18
CA PRO A 153 -6.08 -1.12 -19.27
C PRO A 153 -5.47 0.28 -19.28
N ASP A 154 -6.21 1.27 -18.74
CA ASP A 154 -5.85 2.68 -18.73
C ASP A 154 -6.16 3.30 -17.37
N LYS A 155 -5.51 4.42 -17.05
CA LYS A 155 -5.77 5.23 -15.85
C LYS A 155 -5.78 4.41 -14.57
N CYS A 156 -4.80 3.51 -14.46
CA CYS A 156 -4.69 2.59 -13.33
C CYS A 156 -3.38 2.81 -12.57
N ILE A 157 -3.48 2.87 -11.27
CA ILE A 157 -2.37 3.01 -10.33
C ILE A 157 -2.39 1.79 -9.41
N LEU A 158 -1.23 1.12 -9.26
CA LEU A 158 -1.03 0.02 -8.32
C LEU A 158 0.02 0.44 -7.29
N THR A 159 -0.35 0.42 -6.02
CA THR A 159 0.54 0.80 -4.91
C THR A 159 0.64 -0.30 -3.87
N GLY A 160 1.73 -0.32 -3.11
CA GLY A 160 1.83 -1.17 -1.94
C GLY A 160 3.25 -1.55 -1.55
N ASP A 161 3.33 -2.33 -0.47
CA ASP A 161 4.49 -3.08 -0.06
C ASP A 161 4.47 -4.46 -0.73
N PHE A 162 5.43 -4.70 -1.61
CA PHE A 162 5.54 -5.95 -2.36
C PHE A 162 6.45 -6.97 -1.70
N ASN A 163 7.12 -6.61 -0.60
CA ASN A 163 8.03 -7.49 0.12
C ASN A 163 9.14 -8.13 -0.73
N VAL A 164 9.38 -7.63 -1.93
CA VAL A 164 10.45 -8.06 -2.85
C VAL A 164 11.21 -6.87 -3.39
N THR A 165 12.50 -7.07 -3.67
CA THR A 165 13.35 -6.04 -4.29
C THR A 165 13.14 -5.98 -5.81
N PRO A 166 13.60 -4.90 -6.49
CA PRO A 166 13.42 -4.73 -7.92
C PRO A 166 13.97 -5.86 -8.80
N GLU A 167 14.94 -6.60 -8.32
CA GLU A 167 15.55 -7.71 -9.08
C GLU A 167 14.71 -8.99 -9.08
N ASN A 168 13.66 -9.05 -8.27
CA ASN A 168 12.83 -10.24 -8.17
C ASN A 168 11.96 -10.41 -9.42
N ALA A 169 12.12 -11.52 -10.11
CA ALA A 169 11.40 -11.85 -11.35
C ALA A 169 9.87 -11.98 -11.18
N VAL A 170 9.38 -12.10 -9.95
CA VAL A 170 7.93 -12.12 -9.69
C VAL A 170 7.24 -10.82 -10.14
N LEU A 171 7.98 -9.71 -10.23
CA LEU A 171 7.48 -8.42 -10.70
C LEU A 171 7.42 -8.30 -12.24
N ASP A 172 8.05 -9.19 -12.99
CA ASP A 172 8.14 -9.07 -14.46
C ASP A 172 6.77 -9.02 -15.15
N PRO A 173 5.78 -9.87 -14.79
CA PRO A 173 4.46 -9.77 -15.42
C PRO A 173 3.72 -8.44 -15.12
N ILE A 174 4.00 -7.80 -13.99
CA ILE A 174 3.46 -6.47 -13.67
C ILE A 174 4.14 -5.42 -14.55
N ARG A 175 5.47 -5.48 -14.73
CA ARG A 175 6.25 -4.56 -15.57
C ARG A 175 5.93 -4.65 -17.06
N GLU A 176 5.44 -5.79 -17.52
CA GLU A 176 4.93 -5.93 -18.88
C GLU A 176 3.69 -5.05 -19.12
N ARG A 177 2.91 -4.79 -18.10
CA ARG A 177 1.65 -4.02 -18.14
C ARG A 177 1.80 -2.59 -17.67
N LEU A 178 2.58 -2.37 -16.61
CA LEU A 178 2.70 -1.10 -15.90
C LEU A 178 4.15 -0.59 -15.91
N VAL A 179 4.32 0.68 -15.65
CA VAL A 179 5.61 1.35 -15.46
C VAL A 179 5.84 1.56 -13.96
N ASP A 180 6.98 1.12 -13.42
CA ASP A 180 7.42 1.49 -12.06
C ASP A 180 7.82 2.96 -12.07
N THR A 181 7.22 3.77 -11.20
CA THR A 181 7.55 5.20 -11.09
C THR A 181 8.99 5.46 -10.64
N ALA A 182 9.68 4.43 -10.14
CA ALA A 182 11.10 4.48 -9.81
C ALA A 182 12.01 4.84 -11.01
N VAL A 183 11.52 4.77 -12.27
CA VAL A 183 12.23 5.28 -13.45
C VAL A 183 12.53 6.78 -13.36
N ALA A 184 11.79 7.53 -12.53
CA ALA A 184 11.98 8.95 -12.30
C ALA A 184 12.82 9.27 -11.05
N PHE A 185 13.40 8.27 -10.38
CA PHE A 185 14.26 8.51 -9.22
C PHE A 185 15.57 9.20 -9.62
N GLU A 186 15.93 10.22 -8.85
CA GLU A 186 17.28 10.81 -8.91
C GLU A 186 18.23 10.04 -7.97
N GLY A 187 18.85 8.99 -8.48
CA GLY A 187 19.75 8.10 -7.72
C GLY A 187 19.00 6.99 -6.96
N GLU A 188 19.73 6.26 -6.14
CA GLU A 188 19.17 5.15 -5.38
C GLU A 188 18.17 5.63 -4.32
N ARG A 189 17.02 4.98 -4.25
CA ARG A 189 15.97 5.23 -3.27
C ARG A 189 15.52 3.91 -2.65
N LEU A 190 15.66 3.82 -1.34
CA LEU A 190 15.35 2.62 -0.56
C LEU A 190 14.29 2.95 0.49
N SER A 191 13.37 2.02 0.76
CA SER A 191 12.22 2.24 1.64
C SER A 191 12.30 1.55 3.00
N PHE A 192 13.07 0.45 3.13
CA PHE A 192 13.07 -0.37 4.34
C PHE A 192 14.49 -0.78 4.81
N PRO A 193 14.77 -0.80 6.14
CA PRO A 193 14.02 -0.12 7.20
C PRO A 193 14.19 1.41 7.11
N SER A 194 13.26 2.17 7.65
CA SER A 194 13.18 3.63 7.41
C SER A 194 14.36 4.43 7.96
N ASP A 195 14.96 4.03 9.07
CA ASP A 195 16.09 4.71 9.70
C ASP A 195 17.41 4.48 8.96
N ASN A 196 17.62 3.26 8.42
CA ASN A 196 18.83 2.86 7.70
C ASN A 196 18.45 1.95 6.52
N PRO A 197 17.86 2.47 5.46
CA PRO A 197 17.25 1.66 4.41
C PRO A 197 18.28 0.84 3.64
N LYS A 198 17.89 -0.39 3.34
CA LYS A 198 18.70 -1.40 2.65
C LYS A 198 17.98 -2.06 1.48
N LYS A 199 16.65 -1.85 1.36
CA LYS A 199 15.83 -2.45 0.34
C LYS A 199 14.80 -1.44 -0.18
N LYS A 200 14.50 -1.49 -1.49
CA LYS A 200 13.28 -0.91 -2.05
C LYS A 200 12.27 -2.05 -2.17
N ILE A 201 11.20 -2.01 -1.39
CA ILE A 201 10.13 -3.00 -1.39
C ILE A 201 8.74 -2.38 -1.53
N ASP A 202 8.64 -1.06 -1.43
CA ASP A 202 7.43 -0.27 -1.66
C ASP A 202 7.41 0.27 -3.09
N TYR A 203 6.25 0.17 -3.74
CA TYR A 203 6.12 0.49 -5.16
C TYR A 203 4.89 1.34 -5.45
N ILE A 204 5.01 2.13 -6.53
CA ILE A 204 3.93 2.75 -7.27
C ILE A 204 4.15 2.39 -8.74
N PHE A 205 3.24 1.61 -9.30
CA PHE A 205 3.19 1.29 -10.71
C PHE A 205 2.01 2.01 -11.37
N VAL A 206 2.16 2.42 -12.61
CA VAL A 206 1.12 3.15 -13.35
C VAL A 206 0.96 2.59 -14.75
N THR A 207 -0.25 2.72 -15.32
CA THR A 207 -0.47 2.44 -16.75
C THR A 207 0.28 3.44 -17.62
N ARG A 208 0.60 3.05 -18.85
CA ARG A 208 1.49 3.81 -19.76
C ARG A 208 0.90 5.12 -20.29
N ASP A 209 -0.39 5.34 -20.08
CA ASP A 209 -1.13 6.57 -20.42
C ASP A 209 -1.03 7.65 -19.32
N LEU A 210 -0.40 7.33 -18.18
CA LEU A 210 -0.12 8.28 -17.10
C LEU A 210 1.34 8.71 -17.16
N ASP A 211 1.60 9.99 -17.37
CA ASP A 211 2.96 10.52 -17.44
C ASP A 211 3.56 10.70 -16.03
N ILE A 212 4.75 10.12 -15.83
CA ILE A 212 5.48 10.23 -14.56
C ILE A 212 6.30 11.51 -14.58
N VAL A 213 5.93 12.49 -13.75
CA VAL A 213 6.63 13.78 -13.64
C VAL A 213 7.83 13.66 -12.70
N SER A 214 7.65 13.03 -11.55
CA SER A 214 8.71 12.81 -10.57
C SER A 214 8.37 11.66 -9.64
N ALA A 215 9.37 11.08 -8.99
CA ALA A 215 9.19 10.12 -7.91
C ALA A 215 10.32 10.23 -6.89
N ASP A 216 10.01 9.91 -5.63
CA ASP A 216 11.00 9.90 -4.54
C ASP A 216 10.56 8.98 -3.39
N ILE A 217 11.54 8.59 -2.57
CA ILE A 217 11.35 7.96 -1.26
C ILE A 217 12.05 8.85 -0.24
N PRO A 218 11.35 9.86 0.33
CA PRO A 218 11.96 10.81 1.25
C PRO A 218 12.43 10.14 2.54
N PRO A 219 13.42 10.71 3.24
CA PRO A 219 13.99 10.15 4.46
C PRO A 219 13.07 10.30 5.69
N THR A 220 11.81 9.95 5.53
CA THR A 220 10.79 10.02 6.59
C THR A 220 10.90 8.78 7.48
N VAL A 221 11.00 8.99 8.80
CA VAL A 221 11.07 7.93 9.82
C VAL A 221 9.83 8.03 10.72
N ALA A 222 8.66 7.73 10.14
CA ALA A 222 7.40 7.68 10.88
C ALA A 222 7.04 6.22 11.21
N SER A 223 7.06 5.35 10.22
CA SER A 223 6.91 3.90 10.28
C SER A 223 8.28 3.24 10.10
N ASP A 224 8.36 1.91 10.15
CA ASP A 224 9.54 1.14 9.73
C ASP A 224 9.77 1.17 8.21
N HIS A 225 8.80 1.62 7.42
CA HIS A 225 8.93 1.93 6.00
C HIS A 225 9.00 3.45 5.75
N ARG A 226 9.77 3.85 4.72
CA ARG A 226 9.67 5.18 4.11
C ARG A 226 8.58 5.19 3.05
N PRO A 227 7.78 6.26 2.96
CA PRO A 227 6.78 6.35 1.91
C PRO A 227 7.42 6.49 0.53
N HIS A 228 6.87 5.80 -0.48
CA HIS A 228 7.15 6.06 -1.89
C HIS A 228 6.13 7.09 -2.41
N ILE A 229 6.58 8.15 -3.04
CA ILE A 229 5.75 9.24 -3.56
C ILE A 229 6.03 9.40 -5.04
N ALA A 230 4.98 9.60 -5.84
CA ALA A 230 5.09 9.91 -7.26
C ALA A 230 4.16 11.07 -7.63
N GLU A 231 4.61 11.93 -8.54
CA GLU A 231 3.80 12.95 -9.17
C GLU A 231 3.51 12.55 -10.62
N LEU A 232 2.22 12.56 -10.96
CA LEU A 232 1.71 12.12 -12.26
C LEU A 232 0.98 13.27 -12.96
N ASP A 233 1.13 13.37 -14.27
CA ASP A 233 0.25 14.12 -15.16
C ASP A 233 -0.79 13.19 -15.76
N ILE A 234 -2.08 13.62 -15.88
CA ILE A 234 -3.26 12.80 -16.21
C ILE A 234 -4.13 13.43 -17.28
#